data_49c0553669c562f57b0d80bf03fa061f
#
_entry.id   49c0553669c562f57b0d80bf03fa061f
#
_cell.length_a   1.000
_cell.length_b   1.000
_cell.length_c   1.000
_cell.angle_alpha   90.00
_cell.angle_beta   90.00
_cell.angle_gamma   90.00
#
_symmetry.space_group_name_H-M   'P 1'
#
loop_
_entity.id
_entity.type
_entity.pdbx_description
1 polymer ?
#
loop_
_entity_poly.entity_id
_entity_poly.type
_entity_poly.pdbx_seq_one_letter_code
_entity_poly.pdbx_strand_id
1 'polypeptide(L)'
;MAAATTIPAPAGRARWTRLIPVAIIVYVISFMDRTNIGFAFDGMGKTLHLDSAAEGLAGGIFFIGYLALQIPGGHLAERWSAKKFVGIMILIWGVFAFLSAFVQNYTQLLIVRFMLGVAEGGIWPAILVLISHWFPARERARAYGFWMMNIAIASIITAPLSGWILTWGDWRSLFLVEGIFPFLIAAPLWWLLVADRPSQASWVSREEREYIETSLARENADAPRSAGLREVFRSSVVWRLVLVYFFIQVGFYGLNLWLPHLVKTTIGGSYLIVGAVTASPDVFAIAGLWINAHSADRTGRYSLHVMVSLTIGAVALVLSVAFGSIVALSIFLISIAMAGALAYDGPFWASASQAVPVALAGGAMGLINALGNLGGFAGPYVGGWLQDASGGSFLSTAVVLAVSLLLGGLVMITLRRQADKPTVTPPVPGRVPDQARTRR
;
A
#
# COMPACT_ATOMS: atom_id res chain seq x y z
N MET A 1 10.99 -34.43 24.70
CA MET A 1 11.14 -33.18 23.95
C MET A 1 12.29 -33.33 22.99
N ALA A 2 12.03 -33.67 21.74
CA ALA A 2 13.07 -33.73 20.69
C ALA A 2 13.44 -32.25 20.38
N ALA A 3 14.73 -31.94 20.49
CA ALA A 3 15.27 -30.66 20.07
C ALA A 3 14.87 -30.42 18.61
N ALA A 4 14.14 -29.36 18.34
CA ALA A 4 13.82 -28.94 16.98
C ALA A 4 15.15 -28.64 16.28
N THR A 5 15.62 -29.59 15.49
CA THR A 5 16.78 -29.42 14.62
C THR A 5 16.44 -28.29 13.64
N THR A 6 16.98 -27.11 13.91
CA THR A 6 16.87 -25.95 13.00
C THR A 6 17.62 -26.30 11.73
N ILE A 7 16.88 -26.40 10.60
CA ILE A 7 17.51 -26.54 9.29
C ILE A 7 18.26 -25.22 9.05
N PRO A 8 19.59 -25.24 8.85
CA PRO A 8 20.36 -24.01 8.57
C PRO A 8 19.85 -23.41 7.24
N ALA A 9 19.72 -22.09 7.23
CA ALA A 9 19.33 -21.40 6.00
C ALA A 9 20.42 -21.62 4.93
N PRO A 10 20.05 -22.01 3.70
CA PRO A 10 21.02 -22.27 2.64
C PRO A 10 21.75 -20.98 2.24
N ALA A 11 22.96 -21.12 1.72
CA ALA A 11 23.73 -20.04 1.13
C ALA A 11 23.06 -19.43 -0.11
N GLY A 12 22.12 -20.16 -0.73
CA GLY A 12 21.36 -19.70 -1.91
C GLY A 12 20.40 -18.53 -1.60
N ARG A 13 20.52 -17.46 -2.39
CA ARG A 13 19.68 -16.26 -2.26
C ARG A 13 18.89 -15.97 -3.53
N ALA A 14 18.73 -16.98 -4.39
CA ALA A 14 18.12 -16.78 -5.72
C ALA A 14 16.67 -16.23 -5.62
N ARG A 15 15.87 -16.70 -4.65
CA ARG A 15 14.52 -16.15 -4.39
C ARG A 15 14.53 -14.68 -4.00
N TRP A 16 15.52 -14.24 -3.24
CA TRP A 16 15.65 -12.84 -2.80
C TRP A 16 16.03 -11.90 -3.95
N THR A 17 16.89 -12.36 -4.86
CA THR A 17 17.44 -11.53 -5.94
C THR A 17 16.62 -11.59 -7.23
N ARG A 18 15.71 -12.56 -7.38
CA ARG A 18 14.86 -12.69 -8.56
C ARG A 18 13.40 -12.37 -8.25
N LEU A 19 12.80 -13.06 -7.26
CA LEU A 19 11.37 -12.93 -7.01
C LEU A 19 11.00 -11.55 -6.44
N ILE A 20 11.70 -11.11 -5.39
CA ILE A 20 11.37 -9.86 -4.70
C ILE A 20 11.54 -8.63 -5.62
N PRO A 21 12.67 -8.44 -6.36
CA PRO A 21 12.80 -7.30 -7.26
C PRO A 21 11.74 -7.28 -8.37
N VAL A 22 11.40 -8.43 -8.95
CA VAL A 22 10.34 -8.50 -9.98
C VAL A 22 8.99 -8.15 -9.38
N ALA A 23 8.65 -8.66 -8.21
CA ALA A 23 7.41 -8.31 -7.52
C ALA A 23 7.35 -6.81 -7.16
N ILE A 24 8.48 -6.18 -6.78
CA ILE A 24 8.59 -4.74 -6.56
C ILE A 24 8.33 -4.00 -7.88
N ILE A 25 9.02 -4.33 -8.97
CA ILE A 25 8.88 -3.63 -10.26
C ILE A 25 7.44 -3.71 -10.76
N VAL A 26 6.83 -4.88 -10.73
CA VAL A 26 5.43 -5.08 -11.15
C VAL A 26 4.49 -4.19 -10.32
N TYR A 27 4.69 -4.12 -9.01
CA TYR A 27 3.81 -3.32 -8.15
C TYR A 27 4.10 -1.81 -8.22
N VAL A 28 5.36 -1.42 -8.52
CA VAL A 28 5.73 -0.03 -8.82
C VAL A 28 4.96 0.47 -10.04
N ILE A 29 4.91 -0.32 -11.12
CA ILE A 29 4.18 0.04 -12.34
C ILE A 29 2.67 0.09 -12.07
N SER A 30 2.12 -0.87 -11.32
CA SER A 30 0.71 -0.84 -10.91
C SER A 30 0.37 0.39 -10.07
N PHE A 31 1.22 0.77 -9.10
CA PHE A 31 0.99 1.95 -8.28
C PHE A 31 1.12 3.26 -9.08
N MET A 32 2.00 3.30 -10.08
CA MET A 32 2.14 4.39 -11.03
C MET A 32 0.82 4.64 -11.79
N ASP A 33 0.24 3.59 -12.39
CA ASP A 33 -1.03 3.66 -13.12
C ASP A 33 -2.23 4.08 -12.24
N ARG A 34 -2.11 3.86 -10.93
CA ARG A 34 -3.11 4.28 -9.94
C ARG A 34 -3.05 5.77 -9.64
N THR A 35 -1.85 6.35 -9.60
CA THR A 35 -1.61 7.70 -9.09
C THR A 35 -1.36 8.75 -10.17
N ASN A 36 -0.95 8.33 -11.38
CA ASN A 36 -0.64 9.22 -12.50
C ASN A 36 -1.82 10.11 -12.95
N ILE A 37 -3.05 9.66 -12.73
CA ILE A 37 -4.26 10.44 -13.07
C ILE A 37 -4.30 11.80 -12.35
N GLY A 38 -3.71 11.91 -11.15
CA GLY A 38 -3.61 13.18 -10.42
C GLY A 38 -2.80 14.23 -11.18
N PHE A 39 -1.81 13.81 -11.99
CA PHE A 39 -1.08 14.71 -12.89
C PHE A 39 -1.86 15.04 -14.16
N ALA A 40 -2.79 14.18 -14.57
CA ALA A 40 -3.59 14.33 -15.77
C ALA A 40 -4.78 15.28 -15.59
N PHE A 41 -5.26 15.52 -14.37
CA PHE A 41 -6.49 16.27 -14.08
C PHE A 41 -6.55 17.64 -14.73
N ASP A 42 -5.49 18.47 -14.64
CA ASP A 42 -5.47 19.80 -15.26
C ASP A 42 -5.75 19.75 -16.79
N GLY A 43 -5.21 18.75 -17.47
CA GLY A 43 -5.42 18.55 -18.91
C GLY A 43 -6.76 17.91 -19.23
N MET A 44 -7.16 16.91 -18.45
CA MET A 44 -8.44 16.19 -18.62
C MET A 44 -9.63 17.08 -18.29
N GLY A 45 -9.56 17.87 -17.22
CA GLY A 45 -10.61 18.82 -16.84
C GLY A 45 -10.97 19.76 -17.99
N LYS A 46 -9.95 20.29 -18.68
CA LYS A 46 -10.14 21.19 -19.84
C LYS A 46 -10.72 20.46 -21.07
N THR A 47 -10.22 19.27 -21.38
CA THR A 47 -10.57 18.56 -22.64
C THR A 47 -11.83 17.73 -22.53
N LEU A 48 -12.15 17.21 -21.35
CA LEU A 48 -13.34 16.38 -21.08
C LEU A 48 -14.42 17.16 -20.31
N HIS A 49 -14.20 18.46 -20.03
CA HIS A 49 -15.10 19.34 -19.28
C HIS A 49 -15.48 18.77 -17.91
N LEU A 50 -14.46 18.34 -17.14
CA LEU A 50 -14.65 17.80 -15.79
C LEU A 50 -14.55 18.92 -14.75
N ASP A 51 -15.45 18.88 -13.77
CA ASP A 51 -15.28 19.59 -12.50
C ASP A 51 -14.46 18.75 -11.51
N SER A 52 -14.11 19.32 -10.37
CA SER A 52 -13.27 18.65 -9.38
C SER A 52 -13.97 17.40 -8.79
N ALA A 53 -15.30 17.40 -8.68
CA ALA A 53 -16.06 16.23 -8.24
C ALA A 53 -15.96 15.08 -9.25
N ALA A 54 -16.05 15.38 -10.55
CA ALA A 54 -15.88 14.39 -11.62
C ALA A 54 -14.43 13.84 -11.66
N GLU A 55 -13.42 14.69 -11.48
CA GLU A 55 -12.02 14.28 -11.38
C GLU A 55 -11.82 13.38 -10.15
N GLY A 56 -12.33 13.78 -9.00
CA GLY A 56 -12.27 12.99 -7.78
C GLY A 56 -12.98 11.63 -7.92
N LEU A 57 -14.14 11.59 -8.59
CA LEU A 57 -14.83 10.33 -8.88
C LEU A 57 -14.03 9.46 -9.85
N ALA A 58 -13.44 10.03 -10.90
CA ALA A 58 -12.60 9.29 -11.84
C ALA A 58 -11.36 8.66 -11.17
N GLY A 59 -10.75 9.36 -10.22
CA GLY A 59 -9.68 8.81 -9.39
C GLY A 59 -10.17 7.73 -8.44
N GLY A 60 -11.30 7.97 -7.78
CA GLY A 60 -11.86 7.10 -6.75
C GLY A 60 -12.50 5.82 -7.27
N ILE A 61 -13.19 5.84 -8.42
CA ILE A 61 -13.93 4.69 -8.99
C ILE A 61 -13.04 3.47 -9.20
N PHE A 62 -11.75 3.68 -9.40
CA PHE A 62 -10.72 2.63 -9.41
C PHE A 62 -10.83 1.70 -8.20
N PHE A 63 -11.00 2.24 -6.99
CA PHE A 63 -11.05 1.45 -5.75
C PHE A 63 -12.32 0.61 -5.62
N ILE A 64 -13.42 1.03 -6.24
CA ILE A 64 -14.63 0.20 -6.34
C ILE A 64 -14.34 -1.02 -7.22
N GLY A 65 -13.69 -0.83 -8.38
CA GLY A 65 -13.24 -1.94 -9.22
C GLY A 65 -12.22 -2.82 -8.50
N TYR A 66 -11.27 -2.21 -7.81
CA TYR A 66 -10.20 -2.89 -7.06
C TYR A 66 -10.74 -3.86 -6.01
N LEU A 67 -11.85 -3.52 -5.35
CA LEU A 67 -12.51 -4.39 -4.38
C LEU A 67 -12.99 -5.72 -5.01
N ALA A 68 -13.40 -5.70 -6.27
CA ALA A 68 -14.04 -6.85 -6.91
C ALA A 68 -13.15 -8.10 -6.93
N LEU A 69 -11.84 -7.96 -7.13
CA LEU A 69 -10.90 -9.09 -7.20
C LEU A 69 -10.00 -9.24 -5.96
N GLN A 70 -10.16 -8.44 -4.90
CA GLN A 70 -9.34 -8.58 -3.69
C GLN A 70 -9.44 -9.98 -3.07
N ILE A 71 -10.62 -10.48 -2.83
CA ILE A 71 -10.85 -11.80 -2.24
C ILE A 71 -10.76 -12.91 -3.31
N PRO A 72 -11.47 -12.82 -4.46
CA PRO A 72 -11.37 -13.84 -5.50
C PRO A 72 -9.96 -14.02 -6.05
N GLY A 73 -9.20 -12.93 -6.21
CA GLY A 73 -7.84 -12.97 -6.76
C GLY A 73 -6.86 -13.77 -5.90
N GLY A 74 -6.89 -13.59 -4.58
CA GLY A 74 -6.09 -14.40 -3.66
C GLY A 74 -6.44 -15.89 -3.74
N HIS A 75 -7.74 -16.19 -3.80
CA HIS A 75 -8.23 -17.56 -3.92
C HIS A 75 -7.84 -18.23 -5.25
N LEU A 76 -7.93 -17.50 -6.36
CA LEU A 76 -7.49 -17.97 -7.67
C LEU A 76 -5.98 -18.19 -7.70
N ALA A 77 -5.22 -17.27 -7.11
CA ALA A 77 -3.76 -17.39 -7.01
C ALA A 77 -3.34 -18.65 -6.24
N GLU A 78 -4.03 -18.99 -5.16
CA GLU A 78 -3.73 -20.15 -4.33
C GLU A 78 -4.16 -21.47 -5.00
N ARG A 79 -5.38 -21.52 -5.56
CA ARG A 79 -5.94 -22.77 -6.12
C ARG A 79 -5.49 -23.08 -7.53
N TRP A 80 -5.19 -22.06 -8.32
CA TRP A 80 -4.78 -22.26 -9.71
C TRP A 80 -3.29 -21.98 -9.90
N SER A 81 -2.88 -20.70 -9.88
CA SER A 81 -1.48 -20.29 -10.04
C SER A 81 -1.35 -18.79 -9.82
N ALA A 82 -0.55 -18.37 -8.85
CA ALA A 82 -0.25 -16.96 -8.63
C ALA A 82 0.47 -16.34 -9.85
N LYS A 83 1.42 -17.09 -10.45
CA LYS A 83 2.15 -16.65 -11.64
C LYS A 83 1.21 -16.37 -12.81
N LYS A 84 0.35 -17.34 -13.16
CA LYS A 84 -0.56 -17.19 -14.30
C LYS A 84 -1.59 -16.12 -14.06
N PHE A 85 -2.20 -16.10 -12.86
CA PHE A 85 -3.19 -15.09 -12.49
C PHE A 85 -2.62 -13.68 -12.60
N VAL A 86 -1.51 -13.37 -11.91
CA VAL A 86 -0.87 -12.06 -11.97
C VAL A 86 -0.42 -11.74 -13.39
N GLY A 87 0.19 -12.68 -14.12
CA GLY A 87 0.63 -12.47 -15.50
C GLY A 87 -0.50 -12.08 -16.45
N ILE A 88 -1.70 -12.69 -16.31
CA ILE A 88 -2.89 -12.33 -17.07
C ILE A 88 -3.40 -10.95 -16.64
N MET A 89 -3.45 -10.69 -15.33
CA MET A 89 -3.89 -9.39 -14.83
C MET A 89 -2.96 -8.25 -15.27
N ILE A 90 -1.64 -8.46 -15.37
CA ILE A 90 -0.69 -7.49 -15.93
C ILE A 90 -1.09 -7.10 -17.36
N LEU A 91 -1.45 -8.05 -18.19
CA LEU A 91 -1.85 -7.77 -19.57
C LEU A 91 -3.19 -7.04 -19.63
N ILE A 92 -4.17 -7.45 -18.83
CA ILE A 92 -5.50 -6.83 -18.79
C ILE A 92 -5.41 -5.40 -18.25
N TRP A 93 -4.70 -5.18 -17.13
CA TRP A 93 -4.53 -3.83 -16.60
C TRP A 93 -3.75 -2.94 -17.59
N GLY A 94 -2.69 -3.46 -18.23
CA GLY A 94 -1.94 -2.73 -19.26
C GLY A 94 -2.83 -2.24 -20.39
N VAL A 95 -3.81 -3.06 -20.84
CA VAL A 95 -4.81 -2.64 -21.83
C VAL A 95 -5.61 -1.43 -21.32
N PHE A 96 -6.14 -1.47 -20.10
CA PHE A 96 -6.94 -0.37 -19.58
C PHE A 96 -6.10 0.87 -19.23
N ALA A 97 -4.85 0.71 -18.75
CA ALA A 97 -3.93 1.82 -18.56
C ALA A 97 -3.65 2.54 -19.88
N PHE A 98 -3.32 1.79 -20.93
CA PHE A 98 -3.10 2.32 -22.27
C PHE A 98 -4.36 2.95 -22.89
N LEU A 99 -5.53 2.31 -22.74
CA LEU A 99 -6.81 2.83 -23.22
C LEU A 99 -7.22 4.14 -22.55
N SER A 100 -6.70 4.45 -21.35
CA SER A 100 -6.94 5.73 -20.69
C SER A 100 -6.52 6.94 -21.55
N ALA A 101 -5.55 6.77 -22.45
CA ALA A 101 -5.14 7.82 -23.37
C ALA A 101 -6.18 8.16 -24.47
N PHE A 102 -7.11 7.23 -24.75
CA PHE A 102 -8.04 7.35 -25.86
C PHE A 102 -9.46 7.74 -25.44
N VAL A 103 -9.70 7.95 -24.15
CA VAL A 103 -11.01 8.37 -23.66
C VAL A 103 -11.39 9.76 -24.20
N GLN A 104 -12.63 9.89 -24.63
CA GLN A 104 -13.17 11.11 -25.25
C GLN A 104 -14.26 11.80 -24.43
N ASN A 105 -14.75 11.11 -23.39
CA ASN A 105 -15.79 11.63 -22.51
C ASN A 105 -15.68 11.02 -21.10
N TYR A 106 -16.42 11.63 -20.17
CA TYR A 106 -16.42 11.24 -18.77
C TYR A 106 -16.85 9.78 -18.54
N THR A 107 -17.87 9.30 -19.23
CA THR A 107 -18.36 7.92 -19.07
C THR A 107 -17.29 6.90 -19.45
N GLN A 108 -16.59 7.12 -20.58
CA GLN A 108 -15.48 6.25 -20.98
C GLN A 108 -14.35 6.26 -19.95
N LEU A 109 -14.03 7.43 -19.40
CA LEU A 109 -13.03 7.56 -18.35
C LEU A 109 -13.41 6.72 -17.13
N LEU A 110 -14.64 6.82 -16.62
CA LEU A 110 -15.12 6.05 -15.48
C LEU A 110 -15.05 4.54 -15.75
N ILE A 111 -15.49 4.09 -16.92
CA ILE A 111 -15.45 2.67 -17.29
C ILE A 111 -14.01 2.15 -17.32
N VAL A 112 -13.11 2.87 -17.98
CA VAL A 112 -11.70 2.46 -18.09
C VAL A 112 -11.03 2.43 -16.71
N ARG A 113 -11.26 3.44 -15.87
CA ARG A 113 -10.73 3.50 -14.49
C ARG A 113 -11.29 2.40 -13.60
N PHE A 114 -12.58 2.10 -13.70
CA PHE A 114 -13.20 0.97 -12.97
C PHE A 114 -12.57 -0.36 -13.39
N MET A 115 -12.45 -0.62 -14.70
CA MET A 115 -11.89 -1.86 -15.24
C MET A 115 -10.39 -2.00 -14.93
N LEU A 116 -9.65 -0.90 -14.93
CA LEU A 116 -8.27 -0.87 -14.45
C LEU A 116 -8.20 -1.31 -12.99
N GLY A 117 -9.09 -0.78 -12.13
CA GLY A 117 -9.20 -1.19 -10.75
C GLY A 117 -9.50 -2.68 -10.59
N VAL A 118 -10.46 -3.22 -11.36
CA VAL A 118 -10.78 -4.66 -11.35
C VAL A 118 -9.53 -5.49 -11.68
N ALA A 119 -8.79 -5.12 -12.74
CA ALA A 119 -7.60 -5.86 -13.17
C ALA A 119 -6.46 -5.82 -12.14
N GLU A 120 -6.28 -4.72 -11.43
CA GLU A 120 -5.24 -4.60 -10.40
C GLU A 120 -5.64 -5.21 -9.05
N GLY A 121 -6.95 -5.27 -8.74
CA GLY A 121 -7.44 -5.61 -7.41
C GLY A 121 -6.96 -6.94 -6.84
N GLY A 122 -6.76 -7.94 -7.69
CA GLY A 122 -6.30 -9.27 -7.29
C GLY A 122 -4.79 -9.43 -7.18
N ILE A 123 -3.99 -8.45 -7.62
CA ILE A 123 -2.52 -8.59 -7.70
C ILE A 123 -1.90 -8.61 -6.32
N TRP A 124 -2.33 -7.72 -5.42
CA TRP A 124 -1.79 -7.64 -4.06
C TRP A 124 -1.94 -8.97 -3.30
N PRO A 125 -3.15 -9.55 -3.15
CA PRO A 125 -3.30 -10.83 -2.49
C PRO A 125 -2.58 -11.98 -3.22
N ALA A 126 -2.51 -11.95 -4.54
CA ALA A 126 -1.80 -12.97 -5.31
C ALA A 126 -0.28 -12.96 -5.07
N ILE A 127 0.33 -11.77 -4.95
CA ILE A 127 1.76 -11.66 -4.58
C ILE A 127 1.99 -12.13 -3.14
N LEU A 128 1.08 -11.87 -2.21
CA LEU A 128 1.17 -12.42 -0.85
C LEU A 128 1.16 -13.96 -0.86
N VAL A 129 0.29 -14.56 -1.66
CA VAL A 129 0.27 -16.02 -1.87
C VAL A 129 1.60 -16.51 -2.45
N LEU A 130 2.12 -15.83 -3.48
CA LEU A 130 3.40 -16.19 -4.09
C LEU A 130 4.54 -16.13 -3.06
N ILE A 131 4.63 -15.05 -2.28
CA ILE A 131 5.63 -14.93 -1.22
C ILE A 131 5.50 -16.06 -0.18
N SER A 132 4.27 -16.47 0.16
CA SER A 132 4.06 -17.57 1.10
C SER A 132 4.54 -18.93 0.58
N HIS A 133 4.54 -19.13 -0.74
CA HIS A 133 5.07 -20.34 -1.38
C HIS A 133 6.60 -20.39 -1.45
N TRP A 134 7.28 -19.23 -1.32
CA TRP A 134 8.72 -19.12 -1.50
C TRP A 134 9.49 -18.85 -0.22
N PHE A 135 8.83 -18.31 0.79
CA PHE A 135 9.47 -17.87 2.02
C PHE A 135 8.87 -18.55 3.24
N PRO A 136 9.65 -19.37 3.97
CA PRO A 136 9.27 -19.90 5.26
C PRO A 136 8.89 -18.77 6.26
N ALA A 137 8.06 -19.06 7.27
CA ALA A 137 7.53 -18.09 8.22
C ALA A 137 8.59 -17.20 8.86
N ARG A 138 9.77 -17.76 9.14
CA ARG A 138 10.92 -17.02 9.72
C ARG A 138 11.45 -15.92 8.80
N GLU A 139 11.29 -16.05 7.49
CA GLU A 139 11.79 -15.14 6.47
C GLU A 139 10.67 -14.29 5.83
N ARG A 140 9.44 -14.74 5.95
CA ARG A 140 8.26 -14.16 5.26
C ARG A 140 8.02 -12.71 5.63
N ALA A 141 8.13 -12.36 6.92
CA ALA A 141 7.99 -10.97 7.36
C ALA A 141 9.03 -10.05 6.71
N ARG A 142 10.28 -10.52 6.57
CA ARG A 142 11.35 -9.78 5.91
C ARG A 142 11.09 -9.65 4.41
N ALA A 143 10.59 -10.71 3.75
CA ALA A 143 10.24 -10.67 2.34
C ALA A 143 9.10 -9.66 2.06
N TYR A 144 8.08 -9.65 2.90
CA TYR A 144 7.03 -8.63 2.85
C TYR A 144 7.56 -7.21 3.05
N GLY A 145 8.45 -7.00 4.03
CA GLY A 145 9.05 -5.70 4.28
C GLY A 145 9.83 -5.18 3.07
N PHE A 146 10.63 -6.02 2.41
CA PHE A 146 11.30 -5.62 1.18
C PHE A 146 10.32 -5.34 0.05
N TRP A 147 9.29 -6.18 -0.12
CA TRP A 147 8.28 -5.94 -1.16
C TRP A 147 7.50 -4.66 -0.93
N MET A 148 7.12 -4.33 0.31
CA MET A 148 6.38 -3.11 0.65
C MET A 148 7.15 -1.81 0.35
N MET A 149 8.46 -1.86 0.09
CA MET A 149 9.22 -0.70 -0.40
C MET A 149 8.73 -0.19 -1.76
N ASN A 150 7.94 -1.02 -2.50
CA ASN A 150 7.39 -0.64 -3.81
C ASN A 150 6.59 0.67 -3.78
N ILE A 151 5.81 0.94 -2.73
CA ILE A 151 4.96 2.15 -2.62
C ILE A 151 5.84 3.40 -2.64
N ALA A 152 6.87 3.43 -1.80
CA ALA A 152 7.78 4.57 -1.72
C ALA A 152 8.61 4.74 -3.01
N ILE A 153 9.08 3.63 -3.58
CA ILE A 153 9.81 3.64 -4.86
C ILE A 153 8.91 4.15 -5.98
N ALA A 154 7.66 3.69 -6.04
CA ALA A 154 6.69 4.12 -7.04
C ALA A 154 6.43 5.62 -6.97
N SER A 155 6.13 6.16 -5.80
CA SER A 155 5.86 7.59 -5.62
C SER A 155 7.03 8.46 -6.06
N ILE A 156 8.27 8.08 -5.67
CA ILE A 156 9.48 8.83 -6.05
C ILE A 156 9.72 8.81 -7.57
N ILE A 157 9.36 7.73 -8.26
CA ILE A 157 9.55 7.59 -9.71
C ILE A 157 8.40 8.24 -10.47
N THR A 158 7.16 8.01 -10.07
CA THR A 158 5.97 8.43 -10.81
C THR A 158 5.92 9.94 -10.96
N ALA A 159 6.08 10.69 -9.87
CA ALA A 159 5.88 12.13 -9.91
C ALA A 159 6.87 12.88 -10.85
N PRO A 160 8.20 12.64 -10.79
CA PRO A 160 9.13 13.24 -11.74
C PRO A 160 8.92 12.75 -13.17
N LEU A 161 8.58 11.47 -13.36
CA LEU A 161 8.35 10.89 -14.69
C LEU A 161 7.10 11.49 -15.34
N SER A 162 5.98 11.51 -14.63
CA SER A 162 4.74 12.13 -15.10
C SER A 162 4.93 13.62 -15.39
N GLY A 163 5.61 14.33 -14.48
CA GLY A 163 5.98 15.73 -14.70
C GLY A 163 6.84 15.94 -15.95
N TRP A 164 7.84 15.08 -16.17
CA TRP A 164 8.69 15.15 -17.37
C TRP A 164 7.90 14.90 -18.67
N ILE A 165 7.05 13.89 -18.70
CA ILE A 165 6.20 13.59 -19.87
C ILE A 165 5.33 14.79 -20.22
N LEU A 166 4.71 15.43 -19.21
CA LEU A 166 3.86 16.60 -19.41
C LEU A 166 4.60 17.87 -19.82
N THR A 167 5.94 17.88 -19.91
CA THR A 167 6.69 19.01 -20.47
C THR A 167 6.68 19.04 -22.00
N TRP A 168 6.56 17.89 -22.65
CA TRP A 168 6.58 17.75 -24.11
C TRP A 168 5.31 17.12 -24.70
N GLY A 169 4.47 16.56 -23.85
CA GLY A 169 3.19 15.95 -24.21
C GLY A 169 2.03 16.51 -23.41
N ASP A 170 0.90 15.90 -23.59
CA ASP A 170 -0.33 16.16 -22.83
C ASP A 170 -0.69 14.97 -21.91
N TRP A 171 -1.85 15.01 -21.25
CA TRP A 171 -2.32 13.93 -20.40
C TRP A 171 -2.52 12.60 -21.17
N ARG A 172 -2.79 12.64 -22.49
CA ARG A 172 -2.86 11.43 -23.32
C ARG A 172 -1.49 10.79 -23.48
N SER A 173 -0.49 11.62 -23.73
CA SER A 173 0.92 11.19 -23.81
C SER A 173 1.38 10.52 -22.51
N LEU A 174 0.92 11.03 -21.35
CA LEU A 174 1.18 10.43 -20.04
C LEU A 174 0.68 8.98 -20.00
N PHE A 175 -0.59 8.75 -20.30
CA PHE A 175 -1.18 7.40 -20.28
C PHE A 175 -0.64 6.49 -21.38
N LEU A 176 -0.23 7.03 -22.56
CA LEU A 176 0.43 6.24 -23.58
C LEU A 176 1.79 5.72 -23.13
N VAL A 177 2.63 6.59 -22.56
CA VAL A 177 3.98 6.23 -22.14
C VAL A 177 3.98 5.32 -20.92
N GLU A 178 3.22 5.65 -19.89
CA GLU A 178 3.19 4.85 -18.67
C GLU A 178 2.37 3.57 -18.87
N GLY A 179 1.26 3.61 -19.62
CA GLY A 179 0.41 2.45 -19.91
C GLY A 179 1.05 1.40 -20.81
N ILE A 180 2.20 1.68 -21.44
CA ILE A 180 2.96 0.66 -22.17
C ILE A 180 3.90 -0.16 -21.26
N PHE A 181 4.25 0.33 -20.07
CA PHE A 181 5.18 -0.32 -19.14
C PHE A 181 4.71 -1.70 -18.68
N PRO A 182 3.43 -1.96 -18.45
CA PRO A 182 2.94 -3.31 -18.17
C PRO A 182 3.36 -4.32 -19.24
N PHE A 183 3.33 -3.95 -20.52
CA PHE A 183 3.68 -4.84 -21.64
C PHE A 183 5.19 -4.95 -21.85
N LEU A 184 5.93 -3.85 -21.76
CA LEU A 184 7.36 -3.84 -22.08
C LEU A 184 8.24 -4.26 -20.90
N ILE A 185 7.79 -4.04 -19.67
CA ILE A 185 8.60 -4.26 -18.48
C ILE A 185 7.97 -5.32 -17.57
N ALA A 186 6.73 -5.09 -17.08
CA ALA A 186 6.14 -5.95 -16.07
C ALA A 186 5.88 -7.37 -16.59
N ALA A 187 5.22 -7.52 -17.74
CA ALA A 187 4.87 -8.83 -18.29
C ALA A 187 6.11 -9.68 -18.66
N PRO A 188 7.11 -9.16 -19.42
CA PRO A 188 8.31 -9.95 -19.71
C PRO A 188 9.07 -10.39 -18.46
N LEU A 189 9.31 -9.48 -17.50
CA LEU A 189 10.00 -9.81 -16.26
C LEU A 189 9.22 -10.86 -15.45
N TRP A 190 7.89 -10.71 -15.38
CA TRP A 190 7.04 -11.64 -14.66
C TRP A 190 7.06 -13.05 -15.26
N TRP A 191 6.81 -13.16 -16.57
CA TRP A 191 6.73 -14.46 -17.23
C TRP A 191 8.07 -15.19 -17.28
N LEU A 192 9.19 -14.46 -17.43
CA LEU A 192 10.53 -15.04 -17.57
C LEU A 192 11.16 -15.40 -16.22
N LEU A 193 10.93 -14.62 -15.18
CA LEU A 193 11.71 -14.71 -13.93
C LEU A 193 10.92 -15.30 -12.77
N VAL A 194 9.58 -15.28 -12.79
CA VAL A 194 8.74 -15.79 -11.69
C VAL A 194 8.32 -17.22 -11.94
N ALA A 195 8.28 -18.02 -10.89
CA ALA A 195 7.67 -19.35 -10.85
C ALA A 195 6.76 -19.47 -9.62
N ASP A 196 5.69 -20.27 -9.70
CA ASP A 196 4.74 -20.42 -8.59
C ASP A 196 5.37 -21.12 -7.38
N ARG A 197 6.22 -22.10 -7.62
CA ARG A 197 6.83 -22.93 -6.58
C ARG A 197 8.31 -23.18 -6.86
N PRO A 198 9.12 -23.41 -5.83
CA PRO A 198 10.55 -23.73 -5.99
C PRO A 198 10.81 -24.93 -6.92
N SER A 199 9.95 -25.94 -6.91
CA SER A 199 10.06 -27.12 -7.79
C SER A 199 9.96 -26.81 -9.28
N GLN A 200 9.32 -25.70 -9.65
CA GLN A 200 9.12 -25.28 -11.04
C GLN A 200 10.22 -24.32 -11.54
N ALA A 201 11.13 -23.90 -10.66
CA ALA A 201 12.15 -22.91 -10.96
C ALA A 201 13.50 -23.57 -11.26
N SER A 202 13.97 -23.47 -12.51
CA SER A 202 15.27 -24.00 -12.93
C SER A 202 16.47 -23.25 -12.35
N TRP A 203 16.25 -22.03 -11.88
CA TRP A 203 17.29 -21.14 -11.36
C TRP A 203 17.54 -21.28 -9.85
N VAL A 204 16.77 -22.14 -9.16
CA VAL A 204 16.94 -22.42 -7.73
C VAL A 204 17.86 -23.64 -7.57
N SER A 205 18.83 -23.57 -6.69
CA SER A 205 19.67 -24.72 -6.37
C SER A 205 18.85 -25.83 -5.69
N ARG A 206 19.33 -27.06 -5.81
CA ARG A 206 18.67 -28.22 -5.17
C ARG A 206 18.58 -28.03 -3.65
N GLU A 207 19.64 -27.51 -3.02
CA GLU A 207 19.71 -27.26 -1.59
C GLU A 207 18.71 -26.19 -1.14
N GLU A 208 18.61 -25.08 -1.89
CA GLU A 208 17.66 -24.00 -1.59
C GLU A 208 16.22 -24.49 -1.74
N ARG A 209 15.93 -25.28 -2.77
CA ARG A 209 14.61 -25.91 -2.98
C ARG A 209 14.23 -26.82 -1.82
N GLU A 210 15.10 -27.75 -1.45
CA GLU A 210 14.88 -28.72 -0.38
C GLU A 210 14.65 -28.01 0.97
N TYR A 211 15.42 -26.96 1.25
CA TYR A 211 15.22 -26.09 2.43
C TYR A 211 13.83 -25.49 2.45
N ILE A 212 13.40 -24.83 1.35
CA ILE A 212 12.10 -24.16 1.28
C ILE A 212 10.97 -25.17 1.44
N GLU A 213 10.99 -26.26 0.65
CA GLU A 213 9.91 -27.27 0.63
C GLU A 213 9.79 -27.99 1.98
N THR A 214 10.92 -28.35 2.60
CA THR A 214 10.90 -29.01 3.92
C THR A 214 10.42 -28.06 5.01
N SER A 215 10.83 -26.80 4.96
CA SER A 215 10.39 -25.79 5.95
C SER A 215 8.89 -25.50 5.84
N LEU A 216 8.37 -25.34 4.62
CA LEU A 216 6.94 -25.11 4.38
C LEU A 216 6.09 -26.36 4.72
N ALA A 217 6.58 -27.57 4.45
CA ALA A 217 5.89 -28.80 4.82
C ALA A 217 5.72 -28.93 6.34
N ARG A 218 6.74 -28.58 7.12
CA ARG A 218 6.66 -28.56 8.60
C ARG A 218 5.66 -27.51 9.09
N GLU A 219 5.72 -26.28 8.55
CA GLU A 219 4.77 -25.22 8.90
C GLU A 219 3.32 -25.63 8.65
N ASN A 220 3.06 -26.25 7.50
CA ASN A 220 1.71 -26.69 7.13
C ASN A 220 1.20 -27.84 8.03
N ALA A 221 2.11 -28.70 8.52
CA ALA A 221 1.74 -29.77 9.45
C ALA A 221 1.33 -29.21 10.83
N ASP A 222 1.94 -28.12 11.27
CA ASP A 222 1.70 -27.46 12.56
C ASP A 222 0.64 -26.35 12.48
N ALA A 223 0.11 -26.05 11.27
CA ALA A 223 -0.81 -24.94 11.07
C ALA A 223 -2.16 -25.18 11.75
N PRO A 224 -2.64 -24.26 12.58
CA PRO A 224 -3.97 -24.35 13.16
C PRO A 224 -5.03 -24.28 12.05
N ARG A 225 -6.13 -25.01 12.20
CA ARG A 225 -7.26 -24.93 11.28
C ARG A 225 -7.73 -23.47 11.19
N SER A 226 -7.80 -22.93 9.95
CA SER A 226 -8.35 -21.60 9.72
C SER A 226 -9.84 -21.55 10.09
N ALA A 227 -10.23 -20.51 10.80
CA ALA A 227 -11.64 -20.26 11.10
C ALA A 227 -12.38 -19.84 9.82
N GLY A 228 -13.69 -20.08 9.80
CA GLY A 228 -14.51 -19.72 8.64
C GLY A 228 -14.69 -18.20 8.49
N LEU A 229 -14.93 -17.72 7.29
CA LEU A 229 -15.21 -16.31 6.98
C LEU A 229 -16.32 -15.72 7.86
N ARG A 230 -17.32 -16.52 8.23
CA ARG A 230 -18.42 -16.08 9.12
C ARG A 230 -17.93 -15.58 10.47
N GLU A 231 -16.88 -16.18 11.03
CA GLU A 231 -16.31 -15.76 12.32
C GLU A 231 -15.52 -14.47 12.16
N VAL A 232 -14.83 -14.27 11.04
CA VAL A 232 -14.17 -13.02 10.69
C VAL A 232 -15.18 -11.87 10.66
N PHE A 233 -16.30 -12.03 9.97
CA PHE A 233 -17.36 -11.03 9.86
C PHE A 233 -18.06 -10.73 11.21
N ARG A 234 -18.02 -11.64 12.18
CA ARG A 234 -18.59 -11.43 13.53
C ARG A 234 -17.64 -10.72 14.49
N SER A 235 -16.38 -10.59 14.15
CA SER A 235 -15.38 -9.99 15.05
C SER A 235 -15.47 -8.47 15.07
N SER A 236 -15.84 -7.90 16.22
CA SER A 236 -15.86 -6.44 16.43
C SER A 236 -14.48 -5.81 16.34
N VAL A 237 -13.42 -6.56 16.62
CA VAL A 237 -12.02 -6.14 16.48
C VAL A 237 -11.69 -5.94 15.01
N VAL A 238 -12.07 -6.89 14.15
CA VAL A 238 -11.84 -6.81 12.70
C VAL A 238 -12.56 -5.59 12.11
N TRP A 239 -13.83 -5.36 12.46
CA TRP A 239 -14.56 -4.19 11.96
C TRP A 239 -13.97 -2.85 12.41
N ARG A 240 -13.46 -2.77 13.66
CA ARG A 240 -12.75 -1.57 14.10
C ARG A 240 -11.45 -1.36 13.31
N LEU A 241 -10.70 -2.41 13.03
CA LEU A 241 -9.52 -2.33 12.18
C LEU A 241 -9.86 -1.94 10.73
N VAL A 242 -10.98 -2.44 10.18
CA VAL A 242 -11.51 -2.01 8.88
C VAL A 242 -11.80 -0.51 8.89
N LEU A 243 -12.48 0.01 9.92
CA LEU A 243 -12.76 1.44 10.05
C LEU A 243 -11.49 2.29 10.19
N VAL A 244 -10.52 1.83 10.98
CA VAL A 244 -9.22 2.50 11.09
C VAL A 244 -8.58 2.63 9.72
N TYR A 245 -8.47 1.50 9.00
CA TYR A 245 -7.82 1.47 7.69
C TYR A 245 -8.59 2.28 6.65
N PHE A 246 -9.93 2.23 6.67
CA PHE A 246 -10.78 3.06 5.80
C PHE A 246 -10.50 4.55 6.01
N PHE A 247 -10.52 5.05 7.24
CA PHE A 247 -10.27 6.46 7.52
C PHE A 247 -8.85 6.89 7.16
N ILE A 248 -7.87 6.03 7.35
CA ILE A 248 -6.50 6.29 6.91
C ILE A 248 -6.44 6.41 5.39
N GLN A 249 -7.08 5.49 4.67
CA GLN A 249 -7.06 5.47 3.20
C GLN A 249 -7.83 6.66 2.60
N VAL A 250 -8.88 7.18 3.26
CA VAL A 250 -9.52 8.44 2.89
C VAL A 250 -8.49 9.58 2.91
N GLY A 251 -7.76 9.72 4.02
CA GLY A 251 -6.75 10.78 4.15
C GLY A 251 -5.59 10.62 3.18
N PHE A 252 -5.02 9.41 3.12
CA PHE A 252 -3.85 9.12 2.29
C PHE A 252 -4.12 9.27 0.79
N TYR A 253 -5.11 8.55 0.25
CA TYR A 253 -5.40 8.64 -1.19
C TYR A 253 -6.03 9.96 -1.59
N GLY A 254 -6.80 10.60 -0.69
CA GLY A 254 -7.30 11.94 -0.91
C GLY A 254 -6.15 12.94 -1.07
N LEU A 255 -5.17 12.91 -0.17
CA LEU A 255 -3.99 13.77 -0.27
C LEU A 255 -3.13 13.40 -1.50
N ASN A 256 -2.81 12.12 -1.68
CA ASN A 256 -1.92 11.65 -2.75
C ASN A 256 -2.43 12.03 -4.15
N LEU A 257 -3.73 11.86 -4.40
CA LEU A 257 -4.33 12.14 -5.70
C LEU A 257 -4.40 13.63 -6.01
N TRP A 258 -4.70 14.46 -5.01
CA TRP A 258 -4.78 15.91 -5.17
C TRP A 258 -3.43 16.63 -5.00
N LEU A 259 -2.38 15.92 -4.58
CA LEU A 259 -1.06 16.50 -4.32
C LEU A 259 -0.45 17.20 -5.54
N PRO A 260 -0.45 16.63 -6.77
CA PRO A 260 0.08 17.31 -7.95
C PRO A 260 -0.64 18.65 -8.22
N HIS A 261 -1.97 18.65 -8.10
CA HIS A 261 -2.78 19.85 -8.28
C HIS A 261 -2.47 20.90 -7.19
N LEU A 262 -2.39 20.49 -5.93
CA LEU A 262 -2.05 21.38 -4.80
C LEU A 262 -0.65 21.98 -4.99
N VAL A 263 0.34 21.19 -5.38
CA VAL A 263 1.69 21.67 -5.67
C VAL A 263 1.67 22.64 -6.84
N LYS A 264 0.96 22.31 -7.93
CA LYS A 264 0.85 23.16 -9.12
C LYS A 264 0.24 24.52 -8.82
N THR A 265 -0.81 24.57 -8.03
CA THR A 265 -1.47 25.81 -7.62
C THR A 265 -0.63 26.64 -6.64
N THR A 266 0.18 25.99 -5.80
CA THR A 266 1.02 26.65 -4.80
C THR A 266 2.28 27.27 -5.39
N ILE A 267 3.01 26.51 -6.25
CA ILE A 267 4.31 26.96 -6.78
C ILE A 267 4.23 27.53 -8.19
N GLY A 268 3.19 27.18 -8.97
CA GLY A 268 3.16 27.43 -10.40
C GLY A 268 4.26 26.70 -11.16
N GLY A 269 4.78 27.28 -12.20
CA GLY A 269 5.95 26.77 -12.93
C GLY A 269 5.66 25.62 -13.87
N SER A 270 6.74 24.97 -14.36
CA SER A 270 6.67 23.85 -15.30
C SER A 270 6.26 22.55 -14.63
N TYR A 271 5.66 21.65 -15.38
CA TYR A 271 5.29 20.31 -14.89
C TYR A 271 6.49 19.50 -14.36
N LEU A 272 7.70 19.74 -14.90
CA LEU A 272 8.92 19.09 -14.37
C LEU A 272 9.20 19.51 -12.93
N ILE A 273 9.07 20.80 -12.61
CA ILE A 273 9.25 21.33 -11.24
C ILE A 273 8.14 20.77 -10.34
N VAL A 274 6.89 20.79 -10.82
CA VAL A 274 5.75 20.23 -10.08
C VAL A 274 6.00 18.76 -9.76
N GLY A 275 6.44 17.95 -10.74
CA GLY A 275 6.76 16.54 -10.53
C GLY A 275 7.87 16.33 -9.51
N ALA A 276 8.96 17.09 -9.60
CA ALA A 276 10.08 17.00 -8.66
C ALA A 276 9.67 17.39 -7.22
N VAL A 277 8.88 18.46 -7.07
CA VAL A 277 8.39 18.90 -5.77
C VAL A 277 7.35 17.93 -5.20
N THR A 278 6.47 17.37 -6.05
CA THR A 278 5.47 16.36 -5.65
C THR A 278 6.13 15.08 -5.12
N ALA A 279 7.34 14.74 -5.58
CA ALA A 279 8.08 13.59 -5.08
C ALA A 279 8.73 13.83 -3.70
N SER A 280 8.98 15.09 -3.32
CA SER A 280 9.70 15.41 -2.08
C SER A 280 9.00 14.93 -0.80
N PRO A 281 7.66 14.99 -0.64
CA PRO A 281 6.94 14.44 0.51
C PRO A 281 7.18 12.96 0.74
N ASP A 282 7.36 12.17 -0.33
CA ASP A 282 7.55 10.73 -0.22
C ASP A 282 8.93 10.37 0.37
N VAL A 283 9.93 11.21 0.15
CA VAL A 283 11.24 11.06 0.81
C VAL A 283 11.10 11.22 2.33
N PHE A 284 10.33 12.21 2.79
CA PHE A 284 10.01 12.39 4.21
C PHE A 284 9.16 11.22 4.75
N ALA A 285 8.25 10.70 3.92
CA ALA A 285 7.40 9.56 4.29
C ALA A 285 8.23 8.29 4.55
N ILE A 286 9.28 8.02 3.77
CA ILE A 286 10.19 6.90 4.00
C ILE A 286 10.88 7.05 5.37
N ALA A 287 11.39 8.23 5.68
CA ALA A 287 12.00 8.50 6.97
C ALA A 287 10.99 8.32 8.12
N GLY A 288 9.77 8.85 7.96
CA GLY A 288 8.66 8.71 8.91
C GLY A 288 8.28 7.25 9.16
N LEU A 289 8.14 6.45 8.09
CA LEU A 289 7.90 5.00 8.17
C LEU A 289 8.96 4.28 9.02
N TRP A 290 10.23 4.53 8.71
CA TRP A 290 11.32 3.87 9.41
C TRP A 290 11.41 4.28 10.88
N ILE A 291 11.36 5.58 11.17
CA ILE A 291 11.43 6.12 12.54
C ILE A 291 10.27 5.59 13.38
N ASN A 292 9.04 5.67 12.86
CA ASN A 292 7.85 5.28 13.60
C ASN A 292 7.78 3.77 13.85
N ALA A 293 8.09 2.95 12.83
CA ALA A 293 8.14 1.50 12.99
C ALA A 293 9.18 1.07 14.04
N HIS A 294 10.40 1.62 13.95
CA HIS A 294 11.45 1.31 14.91
C HIS A 294 11.13 1.75 16.35
N SER A 295 10.50 2.92 16.51
CA SER A 295 10.04 3.41 17.80
C SER A 295 8.88 2.57 18.35
N ALA A 296 7.95 2.14 17.50
CA ALA A 296 6.85 1.28 17.88
C ALA A 296 7.32 -0.09 18.36
N ASP A 297 8.28 -0.68 17.67
CA ASP A 297 8.88 -1.97 18.06
C ASP A 297 9.60 -1.89 19.42
N ARG A 298 10.30 -0.77 19.69
CA ARG A 298 10.97 -0.56 20.96
C ARG A 298 10.02 -0.37 22.13
N THR A 299 8.91 0.30 21.92
CA THR A 299 7.98 0.66 22.97
C THR A 299 6.86 -0.37 23.18
N GLY A 300 6.57 -1.19 22.16
CA GLY A 300 5.41 -2.11 22.13
C GLY A 300 4.05 -1.41 22.11
N ARG A 301 4.01 -0.08 21.90
CA ARG A 301 2.79 0.75 21.95
C ARG A 301 2.31 1.08 20.54
N TYR A 302 2.03 0.08 19.75
CA TYR A 302 1.69 0.22 18.33
C TYR A 302 0.49 1.14 18.09
N SER A 303 -0.59 1.02 18.84
CA SER A 303 -1.79 1.85 18.69
C SER A 303 -1.53 3.33 18.96
N LEU A 304 -0.64 3.65 19.91
CA LEU A 304 -0.23 5.04 20.17
C LEU A 304 0.59 5.60 19.01
N HIS A 305 1.49 4.81 18.44
CA HIS A 305 2.30 5.22 17.28
C HIS A 305 1.46 5.48 16.04
N VAL A 306 0.42 4.67 15.78
CA VAL A 306 -0.57 4.94 14.75
C VAL A 306 -1.30 6.25 15.01
N MET A 307 -1.83 6.45 16.21
CA MET A 307 -2.56 7.70 16.53
C MET A 307 -1.67 8.94 16.38
N VAL A 308 -0.46 8.92 16.93
CA VAL A 308 0.45 10.08 16.92
C VAL A 308 0.85 10.43 15.49
N SER A 309 1.22 9.44 14.65
CA SER A 309 1.58 9.70 13.26
C SER A 309 0.42 10.31 12.47
N LEU A 310 -0.79 9.76 12.62
CA LEU A 310 -1.98 10.29 11.95
C LEU A 310 -2.35 11.70 12.43
N THR A 311 -2.17 11.99 13.73
CA THR A 311 -2.41 13.34 14.28
C THR A 311 -1.41 14.35 13.73
N ILE A 312 -0.13 14.01 13.67
CA ILE A 312 0.90 14.84 13.06
C ILE A 312 0.55 15.12 11.59
N GLY A 313 0.19 14.07 10.84
CA GLY A 313 -0.23 14.18 9.44
C GLY A 313 -1.44 15.10 9.26
N ALA A 314 -2.46 14.93 10.08
CA ALA A 314 -3.68 15.73 10.03
C ALA A 314 -3.44 17.21 10.32
N VAL A 315 -2.69 17.52 11.38
CA VAL A 315 -2.36 18.91 11.75
C VAL A 315 -1.50 19.57 10.68
N ALA A 316 -0.46 18.87 10.20
CA ALA A 316 0.42 19.39 9.16
C ALA A 316 -0.32 19.65 7.85
N LEU A 317 -1.30 18.79 7.47
CA LEU A 317 -2.11 18.98 6.28
C LEU A 317 -2.93 20.28 6.33
N VAL A 318 -3.62 20.55 7.42
CA VAL A 318 -4.42 21.79 7.57
C VAL A 318 -3.50 23.01 7.59
N LEU A 319 -2.40 22.94 8.32
CA LEU A 319 -1.44 24.04 8.38
C LEU A 319 -0.78 24.33 7.03
N SER A 320 -0.53 23.28 6.20
CA SER A 320 0.06 23.47 4.88
C SER A 320 -0.78 24.36 3.97
N VAL A 321 -2.10 24.22 4.06
CA VAL A 321 -3.04 25.06 3.28
C VAL A 321 -3.22 26.43 3.93
N ALA A 322 -3.30 26.48 5.26
CA ALA A 322 -3.43 27.76 5.99
C ALA A 322 -2.22 28.70 5.75
N PHE A 323 -1.02 28.14 5.62
CA PHE A 323 0.23 28.84 5.31
C PHE A 323 0.60 28.78 3.82
N GLY A 324 -0.34 28.54 2.92
CA GLY A 324 -0.12 28.39 1.48
C GLY A 324 0.58 29.60 0.82
N SER A 325 0.46 30.79 1.36
CA SER A 325 1.19 31.99 0.90
C SER A 325 2.71 31.91 1.11
N ILE A 326 3.18 31.10 2.06
CA ILE A 326 4.60 30.85 2.33
C ILE A 326 4.98 29.52 1.69
N VAL A 327 5.29 29.53 0.39
CA VAL A 327 5.48 28.33 -0.44
C VAL A 327 6.40 27.29 0.22
N ALA A 328 7.58 27.68 0.69
CA ALA A 328 8.54 26.74 1.30
C ALA A 328 7.98 26.07 2.55
N LEU A 329 7.25 26.82 3.40
CA LEU A 329 6.61 26.30 4.60
C LEU A 329 5.46 25.36 4.23
N SER A 330 4.64 25.72 3.25
CA SER A 330 3.53 24.89 2.77
C SER A 330 4.05 23.54 2.27
N ILE A 331 5.06 23.51 1.41
CA ILE A 331 5.67 22.27 0.90
C ILE A 331 6.28 21.43 2.03
N PHE A 332 6.97 22.05 2.97
CA PHE A 332 7.52 21.36 4.14
C PHE A 332 6.40 20.72 4.98
N LEU A 333 5.31 21.45 5.24
CA LEU A 333 4.15 20.94 5.97
C LEU A 333 3.41 19.82 5.20
N ILE A 334 3.30 19.91 3.88
CA ILE A 334 2.80 18.82 3.04
C ILE A 334 3.68 17.57 3.19
N SER A 335 5.00 17.75 3.25
CA SER A 335 5.94 16.64 3.44
C SER A 335 5.76 15.96 4.81
N ILE A 336 5.52 16.74 5.86
CA ILE A 336 5.18 16.21 7.19
C ILE A 336 3.80 15.53 7.18
N ALA A 337 2.82 16.09 6.44
CA ALA A 337 1.50 15.50 6.31
C ALA A 337 1.56 14.11 5.65
N MET A 338 2.30 13.99 4.56
CA MET A 338 2.50 12.71 3.87
C MET A 338 3.27 11.71 4.75
N ALA A 339 4.33 12.17 5.42
CA ALA A 339 5.08 11.34 6.37
C ALA A 339 4.17 10.81 7.49
N GLY A 340 3.33 11.66 8.08
CA GLY A 340 2.37 11.25 9.11
C GLY A 340 1.30 10.27 8.59
N ALA A 341 0.81 10.53 7.37
CA ALA A 341 -0.22 9.72 6.72
C ALA A 341 0.29 8.35 6.26
N LEU A 342 1.60 8.12 6.12
CA LEU A 342 2.21 6.84 5.75
C LEU A 342 2.90 6.12 6.92
N ALA A 343 3.40 6.86 7.90
CA ALA A 343 4.16 6.27 9.01
C ALA A 343 3.34 5.29 9.90
N TYR A 344 2.02 5.26 9.76
CA TYR A 344 1.13 4.33 10.46
C TYR A 344 1.34 2.87 10.04
N ASP A 345 1.82 2.62 8.82
CA ASP A 345 1.66 1.32 8.13
C ASP A 345 2.27 0.15 8.92
N GLY A 346 3.54 0.21 9.28
CA GLY A 346 4.18 -0.84 10.08
C GLY A 346 3.48 -1.07 11.43
N PRO A 347 3.31 -0.04 12.28
CA PRO A 347 2.60 -0.17 13.55
C PRO A 347 1.16 -0.66 13.42
N PHE A 348 0.42 -0.27 12.39
CA PHE A 348 -0.95 -0.70 12.15
C PHE A 348 -1.02 -2.20 11.87
N TRP A 349 -0.25 -2.73 10.92
CA TRP A 349 -0.27 -4.15 10.59
C TRP A 349 0.29 -5.01 11.72
N ALA A 350 1.27 -4.53 12.47
CA ALA A 350 1.73 -5.19 13.69
C ALA A 350 0.62 -5.27 14.75
N SER A 351 -0.10 -4.18 14.99
CA SER A 351 -1.27 -4.15 15.89
C SER A 351 -2.36 -5.10 15.44
N ALA A 352 -2.70 -5.08 14.16
CA ALA A 352 -3.74 -5.94 13.58
C ALA A 352 -3.40 -7.42 13.78
N SER A 353 -2.14 -7.81 13.55
CA SER A 353 -1.67 -9.19 13.74
C SER A 353 -1.72 -9.64 15.20
N GLN A 354 -1.55 -8.72 16.16
CA GLN A 354 -1.64 -9.02 17.59
C GLN A 354 -3.07 -9.06 18.12
N ALA A 355 -3.93 -8.17 17.60
CA ALA A 355 -5.32 -8.04 18.05
C ALA A 355 -6.24 -9.14 17.52
N VAL A 356 -5.91 -9.70 16.35
CA VAL A 356 -6.70 -10.74 15.69
C VAL A 356 -6.20 -12.13 16.06
N PRO A 357 -7.07 -13.05 16.51
CA PRO A 357 -6.69 -14.45 16.75
C PRO A 357 -6.06 -15.10 15.53
N VAL A 358 -5.03 -15.92 15.72
CA VAL A 358 -4.27 -16.58 14.63
C VAL A 358 -5.18 -17.33 13.66
N ALA A 359 -6.22 -18.02 14.16
CA ALA A 359 -7.18 -18.74 13.33
C ALA A 359 -7.99 -17.85 12.38
N LEU A 360 -8.14 -16.56 12.69
CA LEU A 360 -8.87 -15.57 11.88
C LEU A 360 -7.93 -14.72 10.99
N ALA A 361 -6.62 -14.75 11.24
CA ALA A 361 -5.67 -13.78 10.72
C ALA A 361 -5.74 -13.60 9.19
N GLY A 362 -5.71 -14.68 8.42
CA GLY A 362 -5.72 -14.61 6.95
C GLY A 362 -6.97 -13.92 6.39
N GLY A 363 -8.16 -14.34 6.83
CA GLY A 363 -9.42 -13.74 6.41
C GLY A 363 -9.60 -12.30 6.91
N ALA A 364 -9.15 -12.01 8.13
CA ALA A 364 -9.23 -10.69 8.71
C ALA A 364 -8.34 -9.68 7.98
N MET A 365 -7.07 -10.02 7.72
CA MET A 365 -6.16 -9.14 6.97
C MET A 365 -6.68 -8.85 5.56
N GLY A 366 -7.22 -9.86 4.87
CA GLY A 366 -7.87 -9.69 3.57
C GLY A 366 -9.08 -8.76 3.63
N LEU A 367 -9.96 -8.92 4.63
CA LEU A 367 -11.14 -8.09 4.80
C LEU A 367 -10.79 -6.64 5.16
N ILE A 368 -9.82 -6.45 6.07
CA ILE A 368 -9.32 -5.11 6.47
C ILE A 368 -8.77 -4.40 5.23
N ASN A 369 -7.92 -5.07 4.45
CA ASN A 369 -7.36 -4.48 3.24
C ASN A 369 -8.44 -4.18 2.21
N ALA A 370 -9.33 -5.14 1.92
CA ALA A 370 -10.36 -4.98 0.89
C ALA A 370 -11.32 -3.82 1.20
N LEU A 371 -11.96 -3.85 2.37
CA LEU A 371 -12.96 -2.83 2.73
C LEU A 371 -12.31 -1.50 3.13
N GLY A 372 -11.13 -1.52 3.75
CA GLY A 372 -10.43 -0.29 4.09
C GLY A 372 -10.00 0.50 2.85
N ASN A 373 -9.62 -0.16 1.75
CA ASN A 373 -9.30 0.51 0.48
C ASN A 373 -10.48 1.25 -0.16
N LEU A 374 -11.74 1.04 0.29
CA LEU A 374 -12.86 1.91 -0.08
C LEU A 374 -12.66 3.38 0.36
N GLY A 375 -11.80 3.64 1.34
CA GLY A 375 -11.35 4.99 1.66
C GLY A 375 -10.66 5.68 0.48
N GLY A 376 -9.97 4.91 -0.37
CA GLY A 376 -9.39 5.42 -1.62
C GLY A 376 -10.41 5.89 -2.65
N PHE A 377 -11.65 5.40 -2.57
CA PHE A 377 -12.78 5.99 -3.31
C PHE A 377 -13.29 7.27 -2.62
N ALA A 378 -13.55 7.19 -1.33
CA ALA A 378 -14.20 8.26 -0.60
C ALA A 378 -13.33 9.54 -0.52
N GLY A 379 -12.01 9.40 -0.29
CA GLY A 379 -11.10 10.54 -0.14
C GLY A 379 -11.05 11.45 -1.36
N PRO A 380 -10.67 10.94 -2.53
CA PRO A 380 -10.63 11.73 -3.76
C PRO A 380 -11.97 12.33 -4.15
N TYR A 381 -13.05 11.54 -4.09
CA TYR A 381 -14.39 11.99 -4.48
C TYR A 381 -14.92 13.10 -3.57
N VAL A 382 -14.87 12.90 -2.25
CA VAL A 382 -15.32 13.92 -1.27
C VAL A 382 -14.43 15.15 -1.37
N GLY A 383 -13.12 14.97 -1.59
CA GLY A 383 -12.18 16.07 -1.78
C GLY A 383 -12.53 16.93 -2.98
N GLY A 384 -12.82 16.32 -4.15
CA GLY A 384 -13.23 17.04 -5.34
C GLY A 384 -14.57 17.77 -5.17
N TRP A 385 -15.57 17.08 -4.62
CA TRP A 385 -16.88 17.68 -4.34
C TRP A 385 -16.78 18.90 -3.40
N LEU A 386 -15.94 18.85 -2.38
CA LEU A 386 -15.72 19.97 -1.48
C LEU A 386 -15.01 21.14 -2.17
N GLN A 387 -14.09 20.89 -3.09
CA GLN A 387 -13.46 21.96 -3.87
C GLN A 387 -14.49 22.70 -4.71
N ASP A 388 -15.36 21.99 -5.42
CA ASP A 388 -16.44 22.62 -6.20
C ASP A 388 -17.41 23.39 -5.31
N ALA A 389 -17.84 22.81 -4.18
CA ALA A 389 -18.75 23.47 -3.23
C ALA A 389 -18.14 24.70 -2.54
N SER A 390 -16.81 24.79 -2.44
CA SER A 390 -16.09 25.90 -1.79
C SER A 390 -15.49 26.90 -2.78
N GLY A 391 -15.86 26.84 -4.06
CA GLY A 391 -15.33 27.74 -5.08
C GLY A 391 -13.85 27.53 -5.40
N GLY A 392 -13.37 26.29 -5.34
CA GLY A 392 -11.98 25.91 -5.65
C GLY A 392 -11.03 25.94 -4.45
N SER A 393 -11.50 26.19 -3.23
CA SER A 393 -10.66 26.18 -2.03
C SER A 393 -10.28 24.76 -1.61
N PHE A 394 -8.99 24.47 -1.50
CA PHE A 394 -8.50 23.19 -1.00
C PHE A 394 -8.60 23.05 0.53
N LEU A 395 -8.90 24.14 1.26
CA LEU A 395 -8.93 24.13 2.73
C LEU A 395 -10.02 23.18 3.28
N SER A 396 -11.21 23.20 2.68
CA SER A 396 -12.32 22.30 3.08
C SER A 396 -11.95 20.85 2.87
N THR A 397 -11.32 20.52 1.75
CA THR A 397 -10.76 19.20 1.47
C THR A 397 -9.71 18.80 2.50
N ALA A 398 -8.72 19.66 2.76
CA ALA A 398 -7.66 19.39 3.74
C ALA A 398 -8.23 19.13 5.15
N VAL A 399 -9.24 19.88 5.57
CA VAL A 399 -9.91 19.68 6.87
C VAL A 399 -10.60 18.33 6.94
N VAL A 400 -11.35 17.94 5.90
CA VAL A 400 -12.07 16.63 5.91
C VAL A 400 -11.10 15.47 5.87
N LEU A 401 -10.03 15.54 5.06
CA LEU A 401 -8.98 14.52 5.03
C LEU A 401 -8.26 14.44 6.40
N ALA A 402 -7.96 15.57 7.02
CA ALA A 402 -7.35 15.63 8.35
C ALA A 402 -8.27 15.03 9.43
N VAL A 403 -9.57 15.38 9.42
CA VAL A 403 -10.56 14.78 10.31
C VAL A 403 -10.63 13.27 10.13
N SER A 404 -10.57 12.80 8.88
CA SER A 404 -10.55 11.35 8.62
C SER A 404 -9.33 10.68 9.26
N LEU A 405 -8.12 11.22 9.10
CA LEU A 405 -6.91 10.71 9.75
C LEU A 405 -7.07 10.68 11.28
N LEU A 406 -7.61 11.74 11.87
CA LEU A 406 -7.86 11.82 13.32
C LEU A 406 -8.87 10.75 13.78
N LEU A 407 -9.95 10.54 13.03
CA LEU A 407 -10.93 9.48 13.32
C LEU A 407 -10.28 8.10 13.28
N GLY A 408 -9.44 7.83 12.29
CA GLY A 408 -8.64 6.60 12.22
C GLY A 408 -7.79 6.40 13.48
N GLY A 409 -7.06 7.43 13.92
CA GLY A 409 -6.27 7.42 15.14
C GLY A 409 -7.11 7.20 16.40
N LEU A 410 -8.25 7.86 16.52
CA LEU A 410 -9.16 7.72 17.66
C LEU A 410 -9.76 6.31 17.75
N VAL A 411 -10.20 5.75 16.62
CA VAL A 411 -10.71 4.36 16.61
C VAL A 411 -9.58 3.39 16.98
N MET A 412 -8.34 3.64 16.53
CA MET A 412 -7.20 2.79 16.87
C MET A 412 -6.93 2.72 18.37
N ILE A 413 -7.05 3.84 19.09
CA ILE A 413 -6.88 3.86 20.56
C ILE A 413 -7.89 2.96 21.28
N THR A 414 -9.10 2.77 20.73
CA THR A 414 -10.08 1.85 21.32
C THR A 414 -9.61 0.39 21.31
N LEU A 415 -8.66 0.06 20.46
CA LEU A 415 -8.07 -1.27 20.32
C LEU A 415 -6.80 -1.47 21.18
N ARG A 416 -6.33 -0.44 21.90
CA ARG A 416 -5.06 -0.44 22.61
C ARG A 416 -4.84 -1.69 23.50
N ARG A 417 -5.85 -2.13 24.25
CA ARG A 417 -5.74 -3.30 25.13
C ARG A 417 -5.52 -4.63 24.38
N GLN A 418 -5.94 -4.70 23.11
CA GLN A 418 -5.79 -5.89 22.25
C GLN A 418 -4.54 -5.80 21.37
N ALA A 419 -4.18 -4.59 20.97
CA ALA A 419 -3.12 -4.29 20.00
C ALA A 419 -1.74 -4.08 20.65
N ASP A 420 -1.67 -3.58 21.88
CA ASP A 420 -0.42 -3.28 22.59
C ASP A 420 -0.14 -4.37 23.64
N LYS A 421 0.01 -5.61 23.23
CA LYS A 421 0.49 -6.66 24.14
C LYS A 421 1.99 -6.47 24.36
N PRO A 422 2.48 -6.54 25.62
CA PRO A 422 3.92 -6.54 25.85
C PRO A 422 4.54 -7.68 25.03
N THR A 423 5.52 -7.36 24.21
CA THR A 423 6.37 -8.37 23.61
C THR A 423 7.06 -9.10 24.75
N VAL A 424 6.62 -10.32 25.03
CA VAL A 424 7.37 -11.24 25.88
C VAL A 424 8.65 -11.51 25.10
N THR A 425 9.70 -10.76 25.44
CA THR A 425 11.04 -11.08 24.94
C THR A 425 11.28 -12.52 25.35
N PRO A 426 11.49 -13.47 24.43
CA PRO A 426 11.80 -14.84 24.84
C PRO A 426 13.03 -14.76 25.75
N PRO A 427 13.05 -15.47 26.87
CA PRO A 427 14.19 -15.45 27.78
C PRO A 427 15.44 -15.78 26.97
N VAL A 428 16.43 -14.90 27.03
CA VAL A 428 17.72 -15.11 26.38
C VAL A 428 18.25 -16.44 26.89
N PRO A 429 18.46 -17.46 26.03
CA PRO A 429 18.97 -18.75 26.49
C PRO A 429 20.32 -18.51 27.15
N GLY A 430 20.43 -18.75 28.46
CA GLY A 430 21.68 -18.61 29.22
C GLY A 430 21.69 -17.60 30.38
N ARG A 431 20.64 -16.79 30.59
CA ARG A 431 20.53 -16.03 31.85
C ARG A 431 19.77 -16.84 32.90
N VAL A 432 20.50 -17.53 33.74
CA VAL A 432 19.98 -18.08 35.01
C VAL A 432 19.46 -16.92 35.84
N PRO A 433 18.18 -16.97 36.35
CA PRO A 433 17.70 -15.95 37.26
C PRO A 433 18.59 -15.94 38.51
N ASP A 434 19.10 -14.77 38.87
CA ASP A 434 19.90 -14.52 40.08
C ASP A 434 18.98 -14.61 41.33
N GLN A 435 18.62 -15.85 41.73
CA GLN A 435 17.83 -16.14 42.92
C GLN A 435 18.73 -16.30 44.17
N ALA A 436 19.89 -15.64 44.22
CA ALA A 436 20.77 -15.76 45.36
C ALA A 436 21.24 -14.41 45.92
N ARG A 437 20.31 -13.46 46.17
CA ARG A 437 20.62 -12.28 47.01
C ARG A 437 19.45 -11.84 47.90
N THR A 438 18.90 -12.79 48.66
CA THR A 438 18.13 -12.44 49.84
C THR A 438 18.36 -13.51 50.93
N ARG A 439 19.53 -13.45 51.57
CA ARG A 439 19.81 -13.94 52.93
C ARG A 439 21.22 -13.54 53.32
N ARG A 440 21.35 -12.34 53.86
CA ARG A 440 22.14 -12.09 55.09
C ARG A 440 21.89 -10.65 55.53
#